data_7a929684fa5d5f476de9f93a80883322
#
_entry.id   7a929684fa5d5f476de9f93a80883322
#
_cell.length_a   1.000
_cell.length_b   1.000
_cell.length_c   1.000
_cell.angle_alpha   90.00
_cell.angle_beta   90.00
_cell.angle_gamma   90.00
#
_symmetry.space_group_name_H-M   'P 1'
#
loop_
_entity.id
_entity.type
_entity.pdbx_description
1 polymer ?
#
loop_
_entity_poly.entity_id
_entity_poly.type
_entity_poly.pdbx_seq_one_letter_code
_entity_poly.pdbx_strand_id
1 'polypeptide(L)'
;RAGSKTNVIPGVAEAEIDGRMLPGQTTDDFLRELQAVLGPEVELEVMHDLPPVVTEPRRTALYDTITDVMGRRAPGSPVVPYMLPGFTDAKAFAGIGCKWVGFSPVRMPPEIRFADLFHGHDERIPVDGLKWGTETLAEVVARFGGVPTQ
;
A
#
# COMPACT_ATOMS: atom_id res chain seq x y z
N ARG A 1 12.79 -16.00 -16.93
CA ARG A 1 13.95 -16.12 -17.86
C ARG A 1 14.11 -17.59 -18.22
N ALA A 2 14.40 -17.92 -19.50
CA ALA A 2 14.63 -19.29 -19.93
C ALA A 2 15.58 -19.29 -21.14
N GLY A 3 16.71 -19.99 -21.02
CA GLY A 3 17.71 -20.17 -22.09
C GLY A 3 18.41 -18.89 -22.55
N SER A 4 19.42 -19.07 -23.42
CA SER A 4 20.25 -18.00 -23.97
C SER A 4 20.15 -17.86 -25.49
N LYS A 5 19.53 -18.82 -26.18
CA LYS A 5 19.37 -18.87 -27.65
C LYS A 5 18.01 -19.43 -28.03
N THR A 6 17.40 -18.90 -29.08
CA THR A 6 16.07 -19.27 -29.54
C THR A 6 15.94 -20.70 -30.08
N ASN A 7 17.03 -21.30 -30.51
CA ASN A 7 17.08 -22.63 -31.08
C ASN A 7 17.61 -23.71 -30.10
N VAL A 8 17.71 -23.38 -28.83
CA VAL A 8 18.19 -24.30 -27.76
C VAL A 8 17.11 -24.39 -26.70
N ILE A 9 16.62 -25.61 -26.44
CA ILE A 9 15.69 -25.86 -25.35
C ILE A 9 16.44 -25.69 -24.02
N PRO A 10 16.00 -24.76 -23.14
CA PRO A 10 16.67 -24.55 -21.87
C PRO A 10 16.45 -25.72 -20.91
N GLY A 11 17.47 -26.03 -20.11
CA GLY A 11 17.34 -27.02 -19.04
C GLY A 11 16.63 -26.47 -17.81
N VAL A 12 16.58 -25.13 -17.67
CA VAL A 12 15.93 -24.43 -16.54
C VAL A 12 15.15 -23.25 -17.07
N ALA A 13 13.96 -23.05 -16.55
CA ALA A 13 13.14 -21.86 -16.72
C ALA A 13 12.77 -21.28 -15.35
N GLU A 14 12.94 -19.99 -15.18
CA GLU A 14 12.71 -19.28 -13.93
C GLU A 14 11.74 -18.12 -14.15
N ALA A 15 10.84 -17.90 -13.21
CA ALA A 15 9.96 -16.74 -13.17
C ALA A 15 9.94 -16.15 -11.76
N GLU A 16 10.07 -14.84 -11.65
CA GLU A 16 9.91 -14.12 -10.40
C GLU A 16 8.44 -13.65 -10.30
N ILE A 17 7.83 -13.88 -9.14
CA ILE A 17 6.44 -13.50 -8.87
C ILE A 17 6.42 -12.55 -7.68
N ASP A 18 5.88 -11.35 -7.86
CA ASP A 18 5.59 -10.41 -6.78
C ASP A 18 4.25 -10.80 -6.14
N GLY A 19 4.32 -11.53 -5.02
CA GLY A 19 3.16 -11.98 -4.26
C GLY A 19 2.66 -10.91 -3.30
N ARG A 20 1.37 -10.54 -3.40
CA ARG A 20 0.70 -9.59 -2.52
C ARG A 20 -0.34 -10.30 -1.67
N MET A 21 -0.01 -10.54 -0.40
CA MET A 21 -0.86 -11.29 0.52
C MET A 21 -2.00 -10.44 1.10
N LEU A 22 -3.14 -11.06 1.31
CA LEU A 22 -4.26 -10.45 2.00
C LEU A 22 -3.99 -10.34 3.51
N PRO A 23 -4.64 -9.39 4.22
CA PRO A 23 -4.60 -9.35 5.67
C PRO A 23 -5.02 -10.69 6.29
N GLY A 24 -4.16 -11.24 7.14
CA GLY A 24 -4.39 -12.55 7.79
C GLY A 24 -3.87 -13.77 7.01
N GLN A 25 -3.45 -13.62 5.77
CA GLN A 25 -2.78 -14.66 5.00
C GLN A 25 -1.29 -14.73 5.40
N THR A 26 -0.79 -15.94 5.54
CA THR A 26 0.63 -16.20 5.80
C THR A 26 1.39 -16.52 4.50
N THR A 27 2.72 -16.45 4.55
CA THR A 27 3.57 -16.89 3.45
C THR A 27 3.31 -18.34 3.08
N ASP A 28 3.12 -19.22 4.06
CA ASP A 28 2.80 -20.63 3.83
C ASP A 28 1.44 -20.82 3.14
N ASP A 29 0.44 -19.99 3.48
CA ASP A 29 -0.85 -20.03 2.80
C ASP A 29 -0.71 -19.63 1.33
N PHE A 30 0.03 -18.55 1.06
CA PHE A 30 0.28 -18.08 -0.29
C PHE A 30 1.05 -19.11 -1.13
N LEU A 31 2.11 -19.71 -0.57
CA LEU A 31 2.89 -20.73 -1.26
C LEU A 31 2.04 -21.97 -1.57
N ARG A 32 1.17 -22.38 -0.65
CA ARG A 32 0.28 -23.51 -0.85
C ARG A 32 -0.72 -23.26 -1.98
N GLU A 33 -1.31 -22.07 -2.04
CA GLU A 33 -2.20 -21.66 -3.12
C GLU A 33 -1.47 -21.61 -4.46
N LEU A 34 -0.27 -21.04 -4.47
CA LEU A 34 0.55 -20.95 -5.68
C LEU A 34 0.97 -22.32 -6.19
N GLN A 35 1.42 -23.23 -5.29
CA GLN A 35 1.78 -24.60 -5.63
C GLN A 35 0.59 -25.39 -6.21
N ALA A 36 -0.61 -25.14 -5.69
CA ALA A 36 -1.84 -25.79 -6.19
C ALA A 36 -2.17 -25.38 -7.63
N VAL A 37 -1.81 -24.16 -8.01
CA VAL A 37 -2.00 -23.65 -9.39
C VAL A 37 -0.90 -24.12 -10.34
N LEU A 38 0.35 -24.08 -9.89
CA LEU A 38 1.52 -24.40 -10.72
C LEU A 38 1.77 -25.91 -10.88
N GLY A 39 1.27 -26.71 -9.94
CA GLY A 39 1.50 -28.16 -9.92
C GLY A 39 2.80 -28.54 -9.19
N PRO A 40 2.98 -29.85 -8.89
CA PRO A 40 4.07 -30.35 -8.04
C PRO A 40 5.45 -30.32 -8.70
N GLU A 41 5.51 -30.14 -10.00
CA GLU A 41 6.77 -30.17 -10.76
C GLU A 41 7.53 -28.83 -10.71
N VAL A 42 6.89 -27.76 -10.17
CA VAL A 42 7.50 -26.44 -10.05
C VAL A 42 8.06 -26.26 -8.65
N GLU A 43 9.34 -25.99 -8.58
CA GLU A 43 10.02 -25.64 -7.33
C GLU A 43 9.77 -24.16 -7.01
N LEU A 44 9.37 -23.87 -5.77
CA LEU A 44 9.15 -22.51 -5.28
C LEU A 44 10.26 -22.11 -4.31
N GLU A 45 10.89 -20.98 -4.57
CA GLU A 45 11.88 -20.37 -3.69
C GLU A 45 11.39 -18.99 -3.22
N VAL A 46 11.44 -18.74 -1.91
CA VAL A 46 11.09 -17.45 -1.33
C VAL A 46 12.31 -16.54 -1.31
N MET A 47 12.34 -15.57 -2.18
CA MET A 47 13.43 -14.60 -2.23
C MET A 47 13.33 -13.55 -1.11
N HIS A 48 12.12 -13.12 -0.80
CA HIS A 48 11.83 -12.11 0.23
C HIS A 48 10.54 -12.46 0.96
N ASP A 49 10.64 -12.64 2.27
CA ASP A 49 9.46 -12.84 3.14
C ASP A 49 9.17 -11.56 3.93
N LEU A 50 8.17 -10.82 3.46
CA LEU A 50 7.73 -9.57 4.06
C LEU A 50 6.22 -9.65 4.34
N PRO A 51 5.84 -10.23 5.48
CA PRO A 51 4.43 -10.44 5.81
C PRO A 51 3.65 -9.11 5.82
N PRO A 52 2.33 -9.14 5.56
CA PRO A 52 1.51 -7.95 5.58
C PRO A 52 1.47 -7.30 6.96
N VAL A 53 1.51 -5.98 7.00
CA VAL A 53 1.28 -5.21 8.22
C VAL A 53 -0.17 -4.83 8.28
N VAL A 54 -0.85 -5.25 9.35
CA VAL A 54 -2.26 -4.98 9.59
C VAL A 54 -2.41 -4.07 10.79
N THR A 55 -3.04 -2.94 10.61
CA THR A 55 -3.49 -2.05 11.70
C THR A 55 -5.00 -1.94 11.63
N GLU A 56 -5.66 -2.04 12.80
CA GLU A 56 -7.08 -1.70 12.90
C GLU A 56 -7.21 -0.17 13.07
N PRO A 57 -7.38 0.58 11.98
CA PRO A 57 -7.23 2.04 12.01
C PRO A 57 -8.31 2.71 12.85
N ARG A 58 -9.55 2.19 12.83
CA ARG A 58 -10.69 2.75 13.57
C ARG A 58 -10.56 2.73 15.08
N ARG A 59 -9.49 2.09 15.61
CA ARG A 59 -9.18 2.02 17.04
C ARG A 59 -7.95 2.85 17.41
N THR A 60 -7.60 3.83 16.58
CA THR A 60 -6.44 4.67 16.84
C THR A 60 -6.84 6.13 16.95
N ALA A 61 -6.25 6.86 17.91
CA ALA A 61 -6.43 8.30 18.05
C ALA A 61 -6.00 9.07 16.77
N LEU A 62 -5.05 8.51 16.01
CA LEU A 62 -4.65 9.09 14.72
C LEU A 62 -5.79 9.02 13.70
N TYR A 63 -6.51 7.90 13.62
CA TYR A 63 -7.66 7.79 12.72
C TYR A 63 -8.79 8.76 13.10
N ASP A 64 -9.04 8.93 14.39
CA ASP A 64 -10.03 9.90 14.88
C ASP A 64 -9.63 11.32 14.49
N THR A 65 -8.35 11.67 14.65
CA THR A 65 -7.80 12.97 14.24
C THR A 65 -7.94 13.19 12.73
N ILE A 66 -7.61 12.18 11.91
CA ILE A 66 -7.79 12.24 10.45
C ILE A 66 -9.25 12.48 10.11
N THR A 67 -10.16 11.71 10.71
CA THR A 67 -11.60 11.82 10.45
C THR A 67 -12.13 13.21 10.79
N ASP A 68 -11.70 13.76 11.92
CA ASP A 68 -12.09 15.10 12.37
C ASP A 68 -11.56 16.21 11.41
N VAL A 69 -10.29 16.12 11.01
CA VAL A 69 -9.71 17.08 10.04
C VAL A 69 -10.40 16.97 8.68
N MET A 70 -10.61 15.75 8.18
CA MET A 70 -11.29 15.54 6.90
C MET A 70 -12.74 16.01 6.92
N GLY A 71 -13.44 15.83 8.03
CA GLY A 71 -14.81 16.34 8.20
C GLY A 71 -14.92 17.86 8.00
N ARG A 72 -13.88 18.60 8.40
CA ARG A 72 -13.81 20.05 8.17
C ARG A 72 -13.31 20.43 6.78
N ARG A 73 -12.27 19.75 6.30
CA ARG A 73 -11.60 20.12 5.04
C ARG A 73 -12.28 19.57 3.78
N ALA A 74 -13.03 18.50 3.93
CA ALA A 74 -13.80 17.87 2.84
C ALA A 74 -15.20 17.44 3.34
N PRO A 75 -16.10 18.40 3.67
CA PRO A 75 -17.42 18.07 4.17
C PRO A 75 -18.18 17.15 3.22
N GLY A 76 -18.82 16.13 3.78
CA GLY A 76 -19.58 15.14 3.00
C GLY A 76 -18.74 14.00 2.40
N SER A 77 -17.41 14.05 2.50
CA SER A 77 -16.55 12.94 2.06
C SER A 77 -16.34 11.96 3.22
N PRO A 78 -16.74 10.69 3.08
CA PRO A 78 -16.49 9.71 4.13
C PRO A 78 -15.00 9.34 4.22
N VAL A 79 -14.51 9.14 5.45
CA VAL A 79 -13.18 8.57 5.69
C VAL A 79 -13.35 7.07 5.90
N VAL A 80 -12.81 6.28 4.98
CA VAL A 80 -12.91 4.83 5.02
C VAL A 80 -11.53 4.19 4.94
N PRO A 81 -11.22 3.21 5.80
CA PRO A 81 -10.00 2.44 5.64
C PRO A 81 -10.12 1.52 4.43
N TYR A 82 -9.02 1.34 3.72
CA TYR A 82 -8.92 0.37 2.65
C TYR A 82 -7.56 -0.32 2.68
N MET A 83 -7.46 -1.46 2.02
CA MET A 83 -6.21 -2.17 1.85
C MET A 83 -5.42 -1.58 0.69
N LEU A 84 -4.19 -1.15 0.95
CA LEU A 84 -3.25 -0.76 -0.10
C LEU A 84 -2.40 -1.99 -0.50
N PRO A 85 -2.51 -2.48 -1.73
CA PRO A 85 -1.69 -3.60 -2.21
C PRO A 85 -0.28 -3.10 -2.61
N GLY A 86 0.37 -2.34 -1.72
CA GLY A 86 1.66 -1.69 -1.95
C GLY A 86 2.66 -1.98 -0.82
N PHE A 87 3.93 -1.68 -1.09
CA PHE A 87 4.96 -1.68 -0.07
C PHE A 87 4.90 -0.35 0.69
N THR A 88 5.10 -0.40 2.01
CA THR A 88 5.24 0.78 2.86
C THR A 88 6.29 0.56 3.93
N ASP A 89 6.88 1.63 4.43
CA ASP A 89 7.85 1.61 5.54
C ASP A 89 7.23 1.13 6.87
N ALA A 90 5.92 0.97 6.93
CA ALA A 90 5.19 0.36 8.04
C ALA A 90 5.81 -0.98 8.47
N LYS A 91 6.33 -1.75 7.52
CA LYS A 91 6.97 -3.04 7.78
C LYS A 91 8.20 -2.93 8.68
N ALA A 92 8.99 -1.85 8.53
CA ALA A 92 10.17 -1.61 9.37
C ALA A 92 9.82 -1.29 10.82
N PHE A 93 8.63 -0.72 11.07
CA PHE A 93 8.21 -0.26 12.38
C PHE A 93 7.21 -1.20 13.08
N ALA A 94 6.63 -2.14 12.36
CA ALA A 94 5.65 -3.07 12.93
C ALA A 94 6.25 -3.90 14.08
N GLY A 95 7.52 -4.31 13.96
CA GLY A 95 8.23 -5.11 14.96
C GLY A 95 8.45 -4.42 16.31
N ILE A 96 8.35 -3.10 16.37
CA ILE A 96 8.50 -2.30 17.61
C ILE A 96 7.14 -1.81 18.15
N GLY A 97 6.03 -2.38 17.67
CA GLY A 97 4.69 -2.08 18.18
C GLY A 97 4.09 -0.75 17.70
N CYS A 98 4.67 -0.09 16.70
CA CYS A 98 4.07 1.08 16.08
C CYS A 98 2.79 0.74 15.34
N LYS A 99 1.76 1.56 15.52
CA LYS A 99 0.52 1.50 14.73
C LYS A 99 0.65 2.42 13.53
N TRP A 100 0.22 1.91 12.38
CA TRP A 100 0.32 2.62 11.12
C TRP A 100 -1.04 2.90 10.52
N VAL A 101 -1.18 4.10 9.98
CA VAL A 101 -2.29 4.47 9.12
C VAL A 101 -1.70 5.15 7.89
N GLY A 102 -1.91 4.58 6.71
CA GLY A 102 -1.58 5.23 5.45
C GLY A 102 -2.55 6.38 5.22
N PHE A 103 -2.01 7.59 5.08
CA PHE A 103 -2.81 8.79 4.79
C PHE A 103 -2.03 9.75 3.91
N SER A 104 -2.44 9.84 2.66
CA SER A 104 -1.83 10.73 1.67
C SER A 104 -2.95 11.54 0.98
N PRO A 105 -3.42 12.61 1.63
CA PRO A 105 -4.55 13.37 1.12
C PRO A 105 -4.15 14.17 -0.11
N VAL A 106 -4.89 13.97 -1.19
CA VAL A 106 -4.76 14.74 -2.44
C VAL A 106 -6.16 14.92 -3.05
N ARG A 107 -6.49 16.13 -3.45
CA ARG A 107 -7.68 16.36 -4.27
C ARG A 107 -7.40 16.04 -5.72
N MET A 108 -8.04 15.00 -6.22
CA MET A 108 -7.95 14.62 -7.63
C MET A 108 -9.19 15.11 -8.37
N PRO A 109 -9.04 15.64 -9.59
CA PRO A 109 -10.18 15.93 -10.45
C PRO A 109 -10.89 14.61 -10.82
N PRO A 110 -12.22 14.62 -10.98
CA PRO A 110 -13.04 13.42 -11.18
C PRO A 110 -12.62 12.56 -12.40
N GLU A 111 -12.08 13.20 -13.42
CA GLU A 111 -11.60 12.57 -14.65
C GLU A 111 -10.26 11.84 -14.50
N ILE A 112 -9.55 12.05 -13.41
CA ILE A 112 -8.25 11.40 -13.14
C ILE A 112 -8.44 10.31 -12.09
N ARG A 113 -8.24 9.08 -12.52
CA ARG A 113 -8.22 7.94 -11.61
C ARG A 113 -6.80 7.75 -11.08
N PHE A 114 -6.62 8.02 -9.79
CA PHE A 114 -5.30 7.95 -9.14
C PHE A 114 -4.62 6.58 -9.30
N ALA A 115 -5.40 5.50 -9.21
CA ALA A 115 -4.88 4.15 -9.36
C ALA A 115 -4.26 3.86 -10.74
N ASP A 116 -4.68 4.59 -11.77
CA ASP A 116 -4.18 4.40 -13.14
C ASP A 116 -2.86 5.15 -13.38
N LEU A 117 -2.44 6.00 -12.43
CA LEU A 117 -1.24 6.82 -12.55
C LEU A 117 0.01 6.17 -11.98
N PHE A 118 -0.14 5.25 -11.03
CA PHE A 118 1.00 4.61 -10.38
C PHE A 118 1.90 3.90 -11.37
N HIS A 119 3.20 4.26 -11.37
CA HIS A 119 4.21 3.68 -12.26
C HIS A 119 3.85 3.79 -13.74
N GLY A 120 2.92 4.70 -14.09
CA GLY A 120 2.50 4.99 -15.45
C GLY A 120 3.41 6.00 -16.14
N HIS A 121 3.35 6.05 -17.49
CA HIS A 121 4.14 6.99 -18.28
C HIS A 121 3.76 8.47 -18.06
N ASP A 122 2.56 8.74 -17.57
CA ASP A 122 1.99 10.06 -17.37
C ASP A 122 1.60 10.30 -15.91
N GLU A 123 2.41 9.75 -14.99
CA GLU A 123 2.21 9.92 -13.56
C GLU A 123 2.35 11.40 -13.19
N ARG A 124 1.29 11.94 -12.62
CA ARG A 124 1.20 13.35 -12.29
C ARG A 124 0.27 13.62 -11.12
N ILE A 125 0.43 14.77 -10.50
CA ILE A 125 -0.41 15.23 -9.40
C ILE A 125 -0.89 16.66 -9.68
N PRO A 126 -2.16 17.00 -9.42
CA PRO A 126 -2.64 18.36 -9.54
C PRO A 126 -1.97 19.26 -8.49
N VAL A 127 -1.43 20.42 -8.91
CA VAL A 127 -0.72 21.35 -8.02
C VAL A 127 -1.60 21.79 -6.84
N ASP A 128 -2.86 22.17 -7.12
CA ASP A 128 -3.78 22.62 -6.08
C ASP A 128 -4.21 21.45 -5.16
N GLY A 129 -4.32 20.24 -5.73
CA GLY A 129 -4.56 19.01 -4.97
C GLY A 129 -3.41 18.70 -4.01
N LEU A 130 -2.17 18.87 -4.45
CA LEU A 130 -0.98 18.70 -3.63
C LEU A 130 -0.89 19.76 -2.52
N LYS A 131 -1.14 21.03 -2.82
CA LYS A 131 -1.18 22.10 -1.81
C LYS A 131 -2.20 21.81 -0.73
N TRP A 132 -3.45 21.52 -1.14
CA TRP A 132 -4.52 21.15 -0.22
C TRP A 132 -4.15 19.94 0.65
N GLY A 133 -3.52 18.94 0.04
CA GLY A 133 -3.08 17.73 0.75
C GLY A 133 -2.00 18.01 1.77
N THR A 134 -1.02 18.85 1.40
CA THR A 134 0.06 19.28 2.30
C THR A 134 -0.48 20.00 3.54
N GLU A 135 -1.38 20.95 3.34
CA GLU A 135 -2.05 21.67 4.44
C GLU A 135 -2.89 20.74 5.33
N THR A 136 -3.58 19.78 4.70
CA THR A 136 -4.39 18.80 5.42
C THR A 136 -3.52 17.88 6.27
N LEU A 137 -2.43 17.38 5.72
CA LEU A 137 -1.48 16.54 6.44
C LEU A 137 -0.82 17.31 7.59
N ALA A 138 -0.40 18.56 7.33
CA ALA A 138 0.19 19.42 8.36
C ALA A 138 -0.78 19.64 9.54
N GLU A 139 -2.07 19.87 9.27
CA GLU A 139 -3.08 20.00 10.32
C GLU A 139 -3.27 18.70 11.11
N VAL A 140 -3.30 17.54 10.44
CA VAL A 140 -3.38 16.23 11.13
C VAL A 140 -2.19 16.04 12.07
N VAL A 141 -0.98 16.28 11.57
CA VAL A 141 0.25 16.12 12.36
C VAL A 141 0.28 17.06 13.56
N ALA A 142 -0.07 18.33 13.35
CA ALA A 142 -0.10 19.32 14.43
C ALA A 142 -1.12 18.94 15.52
N ARG A 143 -2.35 18.59 15.14
CA ARG A 143 -3.40 18.22 16.08
C ARG A 143 -3.09 16.93 16.83
N PHE A 144 -2.61 15.93 16.12
CA PHE A 144 -2.21 14.66 16.74
C PHE A 144 -1.02 14.84 17.69
N GLY A 145 -0.06 15.73 17.34
CA GLY A 145 1.08 16.07 18.17
C GLY A 145 0.78 17.07 19.30
N GLY A 146 -0.48 17.52 19.46
CA GLY A 146 -0.86 18.48 20.51
C GLY A 146 -0.36 19.91 20.27
N VAL A 147 0.00 20.25 19.03
CA VAL A 147 0.42 21.61 18.66
C VAL A 147 -0.82 22.45 18.32
N PRO A 148 -0.99 23.66 18.91
CA PRO A 148 -2.08 24.54 18.55
C PRO A 148 -2.06 24.88 17.04
N THR A 149 -3.15 24.68 16.36
CA THR A 149 -3.34 25.09 14.95
C THR A 149 -3.97 26.49 14.96
N GLN A 150 -3.35 27.42 14.26
CA GLN A 150 -3.91 28.78 14.07
C GLN A 150 -5.10 28.76 13.13
#